data_195890e9eca0e55cd6d045107311133f
#
_entry.id   195890e9eca0e55cd6d045107311133f
#
_cell.length_a   1.000
_cell.length_b   1.000
_cell.length_c   1.000
_cell.angle_alpha   90.00
_cell.angle_beta   90.00
_cell.angle_gamma   90.00
#
_symmetry.space_group_name_H-M   'P 1'
#
loop_
_entity.id
_entity.type
_entity.pdbx_description
1 polymer ?
#
loop_
_entity_poly.entity_id
_entity_poly.type
_entity_poly.pdbx_seq_one_letter_code
_entity_poly.pdbx_strand_id
1 'polypeptide(L)'
;VARPLWLIDLDNTLYDASWRVMGEINRRMTAFMADRLRLSEQQASHLRERYWRRYGATLLGLMRHHEINPYEFLYQTHPHHDLHHFVPASRGARYRVSRLAGERWLLTNASRRYALKLLQLLGLKRCFDRVIAIEDMKISGRFRPKPSMLLMRRLLRQSGRPAGRIRLIDDHDENLQAAHRLGMRTARVLASKTVRMQARDSGRPLAARRPSYVRLQVHCLRSLIRAQHFR
;
A
#
# COMPACT_ATOMS: atom_id res chain seq x y z
N VAL A 1 28.46 -10.06 -2.65
CA VAL A 1 27.51 -9.56 -1.63
C VAL A 1 26.10 -9.56 -2.26
N ALA A 2 25.15 -10.30 -1.68
CA ALA A 2 23.78 -10.37 -2.21
C ALA A 2 23.14 -8.98 -2.30
N ARG A 3 22.59 -8.64 -3.47
CA ARG A 3 21.92 -7.35 -3.70
C ARG A 3 20.66 -7.23 -2.83
N PRO A 4 20.33 -6.04 -2.32
CA PRO A 4 19.14 -5.84 -1.50
C PRO A 4 17.86 -6.10 -2.29
N LEU A 5 16.78 -6.48 -1.58
CA LEU A 5 15.42 -6.51 -2.08
C LEU A 5 14.63 -5.35 -1.50
N TRP A 6 13.96 -4.60 -2.36
CA TRP A 6 13.03 -3.55 -1.99
C TRP A 6 11.59 -4.07 -2.15
N LEU A 7 10.85 -4.12 -1.06
CA LEU A 7 9.40 -4.27 -1.05
C LEU A 7 8.83 -2.86 -0.98
N ILE A 8 8.13 -2.42 -2.00
CA ILE A 8 7.68 -1.03 -2.13
C ILE A 8 6.17 -1.03 -2.24
N ASP A 9 5.52 -0.34 -1.32
CA ASP A 9 4.09 -0.10 -1.40
C ASP A 9 3.74 0.88 -2.53
N LEU A 10 2.47 0.90 -2.92
CA LEU A 10 1.97 1.67 -4.07
C LEU A 10 1.39 3.01 -3.66
N ASP A 11 0.23 2.98 -2.99
CA ASP A 11 -0.58 4.14 -2.68
C ASP A 11 0.03 4.94 -1.51
N ASN A 12 0.14 6.26 -1.65
CA ASN A 12 0.82 7.16 -0.70
C ASN A 12 2.31 6.87 -0.48
N THR A 13 2.88 5.92 -1.23
CA THR A 13 4.30 5.56 -1.17
C THR A 13 5.01 5.90 -2.48
N LEU A 14 4.56 5.39 -3.62
CA LEU A 14 5.11 5.71 -4.94
C LEU A 14 4.60 7.06 -5.47
N TYR A 15 3.39 7.41 -5.13
CA TYR A 15 2.71 8.65 -5.50
C TYR A 15 1.72 9.05 -4.39
N ASP A 16 1.25 10.28 -4.44
CA ASP A 16 0.22 10.77 -3.49
C ASP A 16 -1.17 10.34 -3.95
N ALA A 17 -1.69 9.26 -3.34
CA ALA A 17 -3.02 8.73 -3.60
C ALA A 17 -4.12 9.42 -2.78
N SER A 18 -3.76 10.13 -1.71
CA SER A 18 -4.66 10.53 -0.64
C SER A 18 -5.72 11.54 -1.04
N TRP A 19 -5.45 12.31 -2.09
CA TRP A 19 -6.33 13.41 -2.50
C TRP A 19 -7.52 12.94 -3.37
N ARG A 20 -7.26 12.23 -4.46
CA ARG A 20 -8.29 11.89 -5.44
C ARG A 20 -8.56 10.40 -5.53
N VAL A 21 -7.53 9.59 -5.67
CA VAL A 21 -7.67 8.15 -5.90
C VAL A 21 -8.29 7.46 -4.70
N MET A 22 -7.80 7.72 -3.49
CA MET A 22 -8.36 7.09 -2.27
C MET A 22 -9.79 7.56 -1.99
N GLY A 23 -10.11 8.83 -2.28
CA GLY A 23 -11.48 9.33 -2.21
C GLY A 23 -12.42 8.55 -3.13
N GLU A 24 -12.01 8.34 -4.38
CA GLU A 24 -12.79 7.59 -5.35
C GLU A 24 -12.92 6.10 -5.01
N ILE A 25 -11.84 5.46 -4.57
CA ILE A 25 -11.89 4.07 -4.08
C ILE A 25 -12.86 3.95 -2.90
N ASN A 26 -12.78 4.85 -1.92
CA ASN A 26 -13.67 4.86 -0.77
C ASN A 26 -15.14 5.06 -1.17
N ARG A 27 -15.41 5.98 -2.09
CA ARG A 27 -16.76 6.23 -2.63
C ARG A 27 -17.31 4.97 -3.30
N ARG A 28 -16.52 4.32 -4.20
CA ARG A 28 -16.92 3.08 -4.87
C ARG A 28 -17.13 1.92 -3.89
N MET A 29 -16.26 1.78 -2.88
CA MET A 29 -16.44 0.78 -1.82
C MET A 29 -17.74 1.01 -1.05
N THR A 30 -18.03 2.26 -0.68
CA THR A 30 -19.26 2.63 0.02
C THR A 30 -20.48 2.32 -0.85
N ALA A 31 -20.50 2.73 -2.12
CA ALA A 31 -21.58 2.45 -3.06
C ALA A 31 -21.80 0.94 -3.26
N PHE A 32 -20.73 0.17 -3.46
CA PHE A 32 -20.80 -1.30 -3.57
C PHE A 32 -21.44 -1.93 -2.31
N MET A 33 -21.02 -1.48 -1.14
CA MET A 33 -21.53 -2.01 0.13
C MET A 33 -22.99 -1.60 0.37
N ALA A 34 -23.36 -0.37 0.03
CA ALA A 34 -24.74 0.09 0.13
C ALA A 34 -25.69 -0.76 -0.73
N ASP A 35 -25.30 -1.00 -1.98
CA ASP A 35 -26.06 -1.84 -2.92
C ASP A 35 -26.17 -3.29 -2.45
N ARG A 36 -25.02 -3.93 -2.20
CA ARG A 36 -24.96 -5.38 -1.89
C ARG A 36 -25.53 -5.76 -0.53
N LEU A 37 -25.43 -4.87 0.44
CA LEU A 37 -25.88 -5.13 1.82
C LEU A 37 -27.19 -4.42 2.15
N ARG A 38 -27.80 -3.72 1.18
CA ARG A 38 -29.03 -2.94 1.35
C ARG A 38 -28.96 -1.95 2.52
N LEU A 39 -27.85 -1.22 2.58
CA LEU A 39 -27.56 -0.22 3.60
C LEU A 39 -27.72 1.19 3.03
N SER A 40 -28.02 2.16 3.89
CA SER A 40 -27.83 3.57 3.50
C SER A 40 -26.35 3.86 3.25
N GLU A 41 -26.05 4.91 2.47
CA GLU A 41 -24.68 5.31 2.18
C GLU A 41 -23.88 5.60 3.47
N GLN A 42 -24.54 6.25 4.44
CA GLN A 42 -23.92 6.53 5.74
C GLN A 42 -23.59 5.25 6.51
N GLN A 43 -24.50 4.29 6.57
CA GLN A 43 -24.27 2.99 7.21
C GLN A 43 -23.15 2.21 6.53
N ALA A 44 -23.13 2.20 5.19
CA ALA A 44 -22.10 1.54 4.41
C ALA A 44 -20.71 2.18 4.64
N SER A 45 -20.63 3.51 4.70
CA SER A 45 -19.39 4.23 4.99
C SER A 45 -18.85 3.91 6.39
N HIS A 46 -19.70 3.92 7.41
CA HIS A 46 -19.32 3.53 8.78
C HIS A 46 -18.87 2.07 8.86
N LEU A 47 -19.56 1.17 8.15
CA LEU A 47 -19.22 -0.26 8.12
C LEU A 47 -17.87 -0.48 7.41
N ARG A 48 -17.63 0.23 6.29
CA ARG A 48 -16.37 0.22 5.54
C ARG A 48 -15.19 0.58 6.44
N GLU A 49 -15.31 1.70 7.17
CA GLU A 49 -14.26 2.15 8.10
C GLU A 49 -14.04 1.19 9.26
N ARG A 50 -15.12 0.67 9.83
CA ARG A 50 -15.05 -0.32 10.92
C ARG A 50 -14.32 -1.57 10.47
N TYR A 51 -14.59 -2.09 9.26
CA TYR A 51 -13.91 -3.27 8.74
C TYR A 51 -12.45 -2.98 8.44
N TRP A 52 -12.14 -1.83 7.86
CA TRP A 52 -10.76 -1.42 7.63
C TRP A 52 -9.97 -1.34 8.95
N ARG A 53 -10.51 -0.68 9.97
CA ARG A 53 -9.86 -0.57 11.29
C ARG A 53 -9.67 -1.91 11.98
N ARG A 54 -10.67 -2.80 11.90
CA ARG A 54 -10.64 -4.08 12.63
C ARG A 54 -9.81 -5.15 11.94
N TYR A 55 -9.81 -5.19 10.62
CA TYR A 55 -9.21 -6.28 9.83
C TYR A 55 -8.01 -5.85 8.97
N GLY A 56 -7.68 -4.57 8.92
CA GLY A 56 -6.63 -4.00 8.09
C GLY A 56 -7.01 -3.81 6.61
N ALA A 57 -8.15 -4.39 6.18
CA ALA A 57 -8.73 -4.18 4.86
C ALA A 57 -10.25 -4.40 4.91
N THR A 58 -11.02 -3.53 4.26
CA THR A 58 -12.49 -3.65 4.17
C THR A 58 -12.92 -4.98 3.59
N LEU A 59 -12.22 -5.46 2.55
CA LEU A 59 -12.48 -6.75 1.92
C LEU A 59 -12.47 -7.92 2.91
N LEU A 60 -11.55 -7.93 3.88
CA LEU A 60 -11.47 -9.02 4.87
C LEU A 60 -12.70 -9.05 5.78
N GLY A 61 -13.21 -7.90 6.17
CA GLY A 61 -14.46 -7.78 6.91
C GLY A 61 -15.66 -8.28 6.10
N LEU A 62 -15.75 -7.86 4.84
CA LEU A 62 -16.80 -8.30 3.93
C LEU A 62 -16.80 -9.83 3.74
N MET A 63 -15.65 -10.42 3.47
CA MET A 63 -15.53 -11.87 3.31
C MET A 63 -15.80 -12.66 4.59
N ARG A 64 -15.63 -12.05 5.75
CA ARG A 64 -15.86 -12.71 7.04
C ARG A 64 -17.32 -12.70 7.47
N HIS A 65 -18.04 -11.64 7.14
CA HIS A 65 -19.37 -11.38 7.66
C HIS A 65 -20.47 -11.42 6.59
N HIS A 66 -20.09 -11.46 5.32
CA HIS A 66 -21.00 -11.41 4.18
C HIS A 66 -20.49 -12.32 3.06
N GLU A 67 -21.40 -12.88 2.29
CA GLU A 67 -21.09 -13.71 1.11
C GLU A 67 -20.75 -12.82 -0.10
N ILE A 68 -19.61 -12.15 -0.05
CA ILE A 68 -19.15 -11.25 -1.11
C ILE A 68 -18.06 -11.92 -1.94
N ASN A 69 -18.20 -11.87 -3.27
CA ASN A 69 -17.13 -12.27 -4.18
C ASN A 69 -15.98 -11.25 -4.10
N PRO A 70 -14.80 -11.64 -3.63
CA PRO A 70 -13.67 -10.71 -3.45
C PRO A 70 -13.18 -10.11 -4.77
N TYR A 71 -13.24 -10.85 -5.87
CA TYR A 71 -12.78 -10.38 -7.17
C TYR A 71 -13.73 -9.36 -7.77
N GLU A 72 -15.04 -9.56 -7.59
CA GLU A 72 -16.05 -8.60 -8.00
C GLU A 72 -15.89 -7.30 -7.21
N PHE A 73 -15.74 -7.38 -5.88
CA PHE A 73 -15.46 -6.22 -5.04
C PHE A 73 -14.23 -5.45 -5.53
N LEU A 74 -13.10 -6.14 -5.72
CA LEU A 74 -11.86 -5.52 -6.19
C LEU A 74 -12.02 -4.87 -7.58
N TYR A 75 -12.77 -5.51 -8.47
CA TYR A 75 -13.01 -5.00 -9.82
C TYR A 75 -13.85 -3.73 -9.83
N GLN A 76 -14.93 -3.70 -9.06
CA GLN A 76 -15.87 -2.58 -9.04
C GLN A 76 -15.35 -1.38 -8.23
N THR A 77 -14.54 -1.64 -7.19
CA THR A 77 -14.12 -0.59 -6.26
C THR A 77 -12.80 0.09 -6.62
N HIS A 78 -11.92 -0.56 -7.40
CA HIS A 78 -10.67 0.04 -7.81
C HIS A 78 -10.79 0.62 -9.23
N PRO A 79 -10.63 1.95 -9.41
CA PRO A 79 -10.71 2.60 -10.73
C PRO A 79 -9.63 2.05 -11.66
N HIS A 80 -9.97 1.80 -12.91
CA HIS A 80 -9.02 1.30 -13.90
C HIS A 80 -9.19 1.91 -15.29
N HIS A 81 -10.41 2.24 -15.71
CA HIS A 81 -10.65 2.91 -17.00
C HIS A 81 -10.37 4.41 -16.90
N ASP A 82 -10.84 5.03 -15.85
CA ASP A 82 -10.82 6.47 -15.58
C ASP A 82 -9.67 6.92 -14.65
N LEU A 83 -8.76 6.01 -14.33
CA LEU A 83 -7.68 6.25 -13.35
C LEU A 83 -6.81 7.46 -13.70
N HIS A 84 -6.64 7.77 -14.98
CA HIS A 84 -5.85 8.91 -15.44
C HIS A 84 -6.40 10.27 -14.98
N HIS A 85 -7.70 10.37 -14.69
CA HIS A 85 -8.31 11.58 -14.14
C HIS A 85 -7.91 11.87 -12.69
N PHE A 86 -7.50 10.83 -11.96
CA PHE A 86 -7.21 10.91 -10.52
C PHE A 86 -5.70 10.93 -10.21
N VAL A 87 -4.86 10.52 -11.16
CA VAL A 87 -3.42 10.39 -10.94
C VAL A 87 -2.69 11.60 -11.54
N PRO A 88 -2.02 12.41 -10.69
CA PRO A 88 -1.23 13.53 -11.20
C PRO A 88 0.00 13.02 -11.96
N ALA A 89 0.40 13.75 -12.98
CA ALA A 89 1.64 13.46 -13.70
C ALA A 89 2.85 13.47 -12.75
N SER A 90 3.48 12.31 -12.57
CA SER A 90 4.62 12.17 -11.66
C SER A 90 5.94 12.28 -12.43
N ARG A 91 6.43 13.51 -12.63
CA ARG A 91 7.75 13.73 -13.23
C ARG A 91 8.85 13.16 -12.35
N GLY A 92 9.72 12.30 -12.94
CA GLY A 92 10.89 11.75 -12.28
C GLY A 92 10.65 10.57 -11.33
N ALA A 93 9.44 10.00 -11.22
CA ALA A 93 9.20 8.79 -10.44
C ALA A 93 10.03 7.62 -10.98
N ARG A 94 10.04 7.42 -12.31
CA ARG A 94 10.85 6.40 -12.99
C ARG A 94 12.34 6.53 -12.64
N TYR A 95 12.90 7.72 -12.80
CA TYR A 95 14.30 7.97 -12.46
C TYR A 95 14.61 7.60 -11.00
N ARG A 96 13.72 7.94 -10.08
CA ARG A 96 13.90 7.64 -8.66
C ARG A 96 13.88 6.15 -8.35
N VAL A 97 12.90 5.42 -8.87
CA VAL A 97 12.78 3.98 -8.61
C VAL A 97 13.92 3.20 -9.27
N SER A 98 14.31 3.55 -10.51
CA SER A 98 15.40 2.88 -11.23
C SER A 98 16.78 3.03 -10.56
N ARG A 99 16.97 4.07 -9.74
CA ARG A 99 18.22 4.32 -8.99
C ARG A 99 18.35 3.46 -7.72
N LEU A 100 17.30 2.78 -7.28
CA LEU A 100 17.39 1.84 -6.17
C LEU A 100 18.17 0.60 -6.62
N ALA A 101 19.36 0.42 -6.09
CA ALA A 101 20.20 -0.73 -6.40
C ALA A 101 19.58 -2.02 -5.85
N GLY A 102 19.49 -3.07 -6.67
CA GLY A 102 18.94 -4.36 -6.29
C GLY A 102 17.57 -4.65 -6.91
N GLU A 103 16.91 -5.70 -6.41
CA GLU A 103 15.62 -6.16 -6.88
C GLU A 103 14.48 -5.35 -6.24
N ARG A 104 13.43 -5.09 -6.99
CA ARG A 104 12.30 -4.26 -6.56
C ARG A 104 11.00 -4.99 -6.81
N TRP A 105 10.30 -5.30 -5.71
CA TRP A 105 8.96 -5.88 -5.77
C TRP A 105 7.94 -4.84 -5.31
N LEU A 106 6.91 -4.63 -6.12
CA LEU A 106 5.73 -3.91 -5.65
C LEU A 106 4.94 -4.81 -4.70
N LEU A 107 4.49 -4.26 -3.58
CA LEU A 107 3.71 -4.98 -2.57
C LEU A 107 2.51 -4.13 -2.14
N THR A 108 1.34 -4.37 -2.73
CA THR A 108 0.14 -3.56 -2.49
C THR A 108 -1.08 -4.38 -2.11
N ASN A 109 -1.91 -3.85 -1.21
CA ASN A 109 -3.23 -4.41 -0.90
C ASN A 109 -4.30 -4.06 -1.94
N ALA A 110 -3.95 -3.27 -2.96
CA ALA A 110 -4.83 -2.97 -4.07
C ALA A 110 -4.92 -4.14 -5.07
N SER A 111 -5.91 -4.09 -5.97
CA SER A 111 -6.06 -5.10 -7.02
C SER A 111 -4.91 -5.04 -8.04
N ARG A 112 -4.57 -6.18 -8.62
CA ARG A 112 -3.53 -6.31 -9.65
C ARG A 112 -3.81 -5.41 -10.84
N ARG A 113 -5.06 -5.37 -11.30
CA ARG A 113 -5.47 -4.57 -12.46
C ARG A 113 -5.23 -3.08 -12.22
N TYR A 114 -5.64 -2.58 -11.07
CA TYR A 114 -5.38 -1.20 -10.65
C TYR A 114 -3.88 -0.91 -10.56
N ALA A 115 -3.13 -1.76 -9.86
CA ALA A 115 -1.70 -1.59 -9.68
C ALA A 115 -0.94 -1.52 -11.02
N LEU A 116 -1.22 -2.43 -11.95
CA LEU A 116 -0.58 -2.44 -13.28
C LEU A 116 -0.94 -1.22 -14.11
N LYS A 117 -2.21 -0.79 -14.09
CA LYS A 117 -2.65 0.42 -14.79
C LYS A 117 -1.97 1.67 -14.23
N LEU A 118 -1.88 1.76 -12.90
CA LEU A 118 -1.21 2.87 -12.23
C LEU A 118 0.30 2.90 -12.54
N LEU A 119 0.99 1.76 -12.48
CA LEU A 119 2.39 1.67 -12.87
C LEU A 119 2.61 2.10 -14.33
N GLN A 120 1.67 1.79 -15.22
CA GLN A 120 1.73 2.22 -16.62
C GLN A 120 1.60 3.75 -16.72
N LEU A 121 0.61 4.35 -16.05
CA LEU A 121 0.39 5.81 -16.05
C LEU A 121 1.59 6.58 -15.47
N LEU A 122 2.21 6.03 -14.43
CA LEU A 122 3.40 6.62 -13.80
C LEU A 122 4.71 6.34 -14.57
N GLY A 123 4.68 5.55 -15.65
CA GLY A 123 5.88 5.14 -16.39
C GLY A 123 6.80 4.19 -15.62
N LEU A 124 6.26 3.46 -14.62
CA LEU A 124 7.01 2.62 -13.68
C LEU A 124 6.94 1.12 -13.99
N LYS A 125 6.17 0.69 -14.99
CA LYS A 125 5.94 -0.74 -15.29
C LYS A 125 7.23 -1.56 -15.40
N ARG A 126 8.28 -0.98 -16.00
CA ARG A 126 9.59 -1.64 -16.20
C ARG A 126 10.56 -1.46 -15.02
N CYS A 127 10.14 -0.79 -13.95
CA CYS A 127 10.98 -0.54 -12.79
C CYS A 127 10.87 -1.61 -11.70
N PHE A 128 9.92 -2.53 -11.84
CA PHE A 128 9.66 -3.58 -10.87
C PHE A 128 9.90 -4.95 -11.48
N ASP A 129 10.66 -5.77 -10.77
CA ASP A 129 10.97 -7.14 -11.15
C ASP A 129 9.78 -8.07 -10.85
N ARG A 130 8.95 -7.69 -9.86
CA ARG A 130 7.73 -8.42 -9.47
C ARG A 130 6.65 -7.46 -8.98
N VAL A 131 5.38 -7.82 -9.26
CA VAL A 131 4.20 -7.15 -8.70
C VAL A 131 3.44 -8.15 -7.85
N ILE A 132 3.25 -7.83 -6.57
CA ILE A 132 2.50 -8.63 -5.60
C ILE A 132 1.30 -7.79 -5.18
N ALA A 133 0.14 -8.14 -5.71
CA ALA A 133 -1.15 -7.52 -5.43
C ALA A 133 -1.96 -8.41 -4.46
N ILE A 134 -3.11 -7.92 -4.01
CA ILE A 134 -3.93 -8.63 -3.03
C ILE A 134 -4.32 -10.05 -3.50
N GLU A 135 -4.52 -10.25 -4.80
CA GLU A 135 -4.86 -11.56 -5.38
C GLU A 135 -3.76 -12.60 -5.17
N ASP A 136 -2.49 -12.17 -5.07
CA ASP A 136 -1.34 -13.05 -4.80
C ASP A 136 -1.16 -13.36 -3.32
N MET A 137 -1.90 -12.68 -2.44
CA MET A 137 -1.73 -12.79 -1.00
C MET A 137 -2.62 -13.88 -0.38
N LYS A 138 -3.01 -14.89 -1.16
CA LYS A 138 -3.68 -16.08 -0.62
C LYS A 138 -2.66 -17.06 -0.02
N ILE A 139 -2.94 -17.51 1.21
CA ILE A 139 -2.20 -18.54 1.93
C ILE A 139 -3.21 -19.54 2.46
N SER A 140 -3.09 -20.81 2.10
CA SER A 140 -4.05 -21.87 2.46
C SER A 140 -5.51 -21.46 2.16
N GLY A 141 -5.76 -20.95 0.94
CA GLY A 141 -7.09 -20.55 0.47
C GLY A 141 -7.63 -19.21 1.04
N ARG A 142 -6.96 -18.61 2.02
CA ARG A 142 -7.42 -17.37 2.67
C ARG A 142 -6.57 -16.16 2.30
N PHE A 143 -7.20 -15.03 2.04
CA PHE A 143 -6.48 -13.77 1.86
C PHE A 143 -5.75 -13.35 3.14
N ARG A 144 -4.48 -13.03 2.99
CA ARG A 144 -3.58 -12.57 4.05
C ARG A 144 -2.83 -11.29 3.60
N PRO A 145 -3.55 -10.18 3.36
CA PRO A 145 -2.92 -8.93 2.93
C PRO A 145 -2.00 -8.36 4.01
N LYS A 146 -1.23 -7.34 3.68
CA LYS A 146 -0.48 -6.55 4.67
C LYS A 146 -1.46 -6.06 5.77
N PRO A 147 -1.09 -6.10 7.04
CA PRO A 147 0.22 -6.40 7.66
C PRO A 147 0.43 -7.87 8.08
N SER A 148 -0.18 -8.86 7.42
CA SER A 148 -0.13 -10.27 7.80
C SER A 148 1.31 -10.78 7.99
N MET A 149 1.62 -11.29 9.19
CA MET A 149 2.90 -11.94 9.50
C MET A 149 3.14 -13.19 8.64
N LEU A 150 2.09 -13.93 8.27
CA LEU A 150 2.20 -15.09 7.37
C LEU A 150 2.62 -14.66 5.97
N LEU A 151 2.08 -13.53 5.46
CA LEU A 151 2.52 -12.95 4.20
C LEU A 151 4.00 -12.55 4.28
N MET A 152 4.39 -11.78 5.30
CA MET A 152 5.77 -11.32 5.44
C MET A 152 6.77 -12.48 5.53
N ARG A 153 6.45 -13.55 6.28
CA ARG A 153 7.27 -14.79 6.32
C ARG A 153 7.36 -15.48 4.97
N ARG A 154 6.25 -15.54 4.19
CA ARG A 154 6.25 -16.09 2.83
C ARG A 154 7.16 -15.28 1.91
N LEU A 155 7.07 -13.95 1.94
CA LEU A 155 7.91 -13.07 1.13
C LEU A 155 9.38 -13.21 1.48
N LEU A 156 9.71 -13.29 2.78
CA LEU A 156 11.07 -13.54 3.25
C LEU A 156 11.63 -14.83 2.67
N ARG A 157 10.89 -15.94 2.76
CA ARG A 157 11.30 -17.22 2.18
C ARG A 157 11.45 -17.17 0.65
N GLN A 158 10.47 -16.58 -0.05
CA GLN A 158 10.49 -16.45 -1.52
C GLN A 158 11.65 -15.59 -2.01
N SER A 159 12.15 -14.66 -1.21
CA SER A 159 13.27 -13.81 -1.58
C SER A 159 14.61 -14.53 -1.58
N GLY A 160 14.73 -15.64 -0.83
CA GLY A 160 16.00 -16.32 -0.62
C GLY A 160 17.07 -15.48 0.08
N ARG A 161 16.67 -14.35 0.72
CA ARG A 161 17.61 -13.40 1.33
C ARG A 161 17.49 -13.36 2.84
N PRO A 162 18.59 -13.08 3.56
CA PRO A 162 18.49 -12.73 4.97
C PRO A 162 17.59 -11.50 5.20
N ALA A 163 16.79 -11.49 6.25
CA ALA A 163 15.82 -10.43 6.53
C ALA A 163 16.45 -9.02 6.51
N GLY A 164 17.67 -8.86 7.05
CA GLY A 164 18.39 -7.58 7.04
C GLY A 164 18.78 -7.05 5.65
N ARG A 165 18.61 -7.85 4.59
CA ARG A 165 18.78 -7.45 3.19
C ARG A 165 17.47 -7.09 2.50
N ILE A 166 16.34 -7.24 3.18
CA ILE A 166 15.03 -6.85 2.69
C ILE A 166 14.66 -5.49 3.31
N ARG A 167 14.15 -4.60 2.51
CA ARG A 167 13.74 -3.25 2.89
C ARG A 167 12.28 -3.04 2.51
N LEU A 168 11.41 -2.84 3.49
CA LEU A 168 10.01 -2.45 3.26
C LEU A 168 9.90 -0.93 3.29
N ILE A 169 9.30 -0.37 2.24
CA ILE A 169 8.93 1.04 2.14
C ILE A 169 7.41 1.11 2.09
N ASP A 170 6.82 1.77 3.07
CA ASP A 170 5.36 1.83 3.25
C ASP A 170 5.00 3.10 4.03
N ASP A 171 3.76 3.57 3.93
CA ASP A 171 3.24 4.71 4.71
C ASP A 171 2.52 4.26 5.98
N HIS A 172 2.12 2.98 6.08
CA HIS A 172 1.39 2.41 7.21
C HIS A 172 2.30 1.77 8.24
N ASP A 173 2.17 2.21 9.48
CA ASP A 173 2.97 1.73 10.61
C ASP A 173 2.83 0.24 10.89
N GLU A 174 1.62 -0.30 10.76
CA GLU A 174 1.35 -1.72 11.01
C GLU A 174 2.13 -2.63 10.04
N ASN A 175 2.25 -2.21 8.78
CA ASN A 175 3.04 -2.92 7.77
C ASN A 175 4.53 -2.90 8.12
N LEU A 176 5.03 -1.74 8.53
CA LEU A 176 6.42 -1.56 8.93
C LEU A 176 6.75 -2.36 10.20
N GLN A 177 5.85 -2.36 11.19
CA GLN A 177 6.00 -3.18 12.40
C GLN A 177 6.07 -4.68 12.08
N ALA A 178 5.19 -5.17 11.20
CA ALA A 178 5.18 -6.56 10.80
C ALA A 178 6.49 -6.97 10.12
N ALA A 179 7.04 -6.13 9.24
CA ALA A 179 8.33 -6.36 8.60
C ALA A 179 9.50 -6.30 9.61
N HIS A 180 9.49 -5.30 10.48
CA HIS A 180 10.51 -5.12 11.51
C HIS A 180 10.61 -6.33 12.47
N ARG A 181 9.47 -6.90 12.88
CA ARG A 181 9.42 -8.11 13.74
C ARG A 181 10.13 -9.32 13.10
N LEU A 182 10.31 -9.35 11.81
CA LEU A 182 11.06 -10.37 11.08
C LEU A 182 12.51 -9.97 10.77
N GLY A 183 12.98 -8.84 11.31
CA GLY A 183 14.33 -8.32 11.07
C GLY A 183 14.53 -7.61 9.73
N MET A 184 13.46 -7.33 8.98
CA MET A 184 13.54 -6.51 7.77
C MET A 184 13.82 -5.06 8.13
N ARG A 185 14.51 -4.33 7.24
CA ARG A 185 14.69 -2.90 7.38
C ARG A 185 13.45 -2.16 6.87
N THR A 186 13.10 -1.06 7.52
CA THR A 186 11.86 -0.36 7.22
C THR A 186 12.12 1.11 6.93
N ALA A 187 11.39 1.65 5.96
CA ALA A 187 11.37 3.08 5.66
C ALA A 187 9.91 3.55 5.61
N ARG A 188 9.59 4.56 6.42
CA ARG A 188 8.28 5.21 6.40
C ARG A 188 8.28 6.33 5.38
N VAL A 189 7.28 6.34 4.50
CA VAL A 189 6.94 7.51 3.69
C VAL A 189 5.89 8.32 4.46
N LEU A 190 6.20 9.58 4.72
CA LEU A 190 5.26 10.48 5.39
C LEU A 190 4.18 10.93 4.42
N ALA A 191 2.96 11.05 4.91
CA ALA A 191 1.85 11.62 4.17
C ALA A 191 2.23 12.94 3.49
N SER A 192 1.61 13.22 2.34
CA SER A 192 1.86 14.43 1.57
C SER A 192 1.65 15.71 2.38
N LYS A 193 2.18 16.83 1.89
CA LYS A 193 1.94 18.15 2.52
C LYS A 193 0.45 18.44 2.70
N THR A 194 -0.36 18.08 1.70
CA THR A 194 -1.82 18.30 1.69
C THR A 194 -2.51 17.55 2.84
N VAL A 195 -2.20 16.26 3.01
CA VAL A 195 -2.75 15.44 4.11
C VAL A 195 -2.29 15.96 5.47
N ARG A 196 -1.05 16.43 5.57
CA ARG A 196 -0.51 17.01 6.81
C ARG A 196 -1.18 18.32 7.17
N MET A 197 -1.50 19.16 6.18
CA MET A 197 -2.27 20.41 6.43
C MET A 197 -3.68 20.08 6.92
N GLN A 198 -4.39 19.19 6.25
CA GLN A 198 -5.73 18.75 6.67
C GLN A 198 -5.74 18.09 8.06
N ALA A 199 -4.69 17.31 8.41
CA ALA A 199 -4.56 16.73 9.73
C ALA A 199 -4.30 17.78 10.82
N ARG A 200 -3.55 18.84 10.50
CA ARG A 200 -3.36 20.00 11.41
C ARG A 200 -4.67 20.73 11.67
N ASP A 201 -5.43 21.00 10.61
CA ASP A 201 -6.71 21.69 10.69
C ASP A 201 -7.77 20.88 11.46
N SER A 202 -7.66 19.55 11.45
CA SER A 202 -8.53 18.63 12.20
C SER A 202 -8.02 18.26 13.60
N GLY A 203 -6.96 18.91 14.09
CA GLY A 203 -6.40 18.68 15.44
C GLY A 203 -5.75 17.30 15.63
N ARG A 204 -5.50 16.53 14.56
CA ARG A 204 -4.84 15.22 14.66
C ARG A 204 -3.33 15.40 14.85
N PRO A 205 -2.73 14.79 15.89
CA PRO A 205 -1.29 14.88 16.09
C PRO A 205 -0.54 14.22 14.93
N LEU A 206 0.29 14.99 14.25
CA LEU A 206 1.28 14.45 13.33
C LEU A 206 2.32 13.70 14.16
N ALA A 207 2.59 12.44 13.80
CA ALA A 207 3.64 11.66 14.46
C ALA A 207 5.00 12.37 14.30
N ALA A 208 5.35 13.18 15.30
CA ALA A 208 6.54 14.03 15.28
C ALA A 208 7.83 13.22 15.48
N ARG A 209 7.76 12.04 16.10
CA ARG A 209 8.91 11.19 16.39
C ARG A 209 8.94 9.94 15.50
N ARG A 210 10.13 9.60 15.00
CA ARG A 210 10.39 8.35 14.30
C ARG A 210 10.33 7.18 15.30
N PRO A 211 9.39 6.23 15.14
CA PRO A 211 9.35 5.05 16.01
C PRO A 211 10.58 4.16 15.83
N SER A 212 10.89 3.34 16.86
CA SER A 212 12.05 2.44 16.86
C SER A 212 12.04 1.41 15.72
N TYR A 213 10.85 0.96 15.31
CA TYR A 213 10.68 0.04 14.19
C TYR A 213 10.82 0.71 12.81
N VAL A 214 10.99 2.03 12.73
CA VAL A 214 11.24 2.79 11.49
C VAL A 214 12.70 3.18 11.43
N ARG A 215 13.48 2.53 10.56
CA ARG A 215 14.90 2.85 10.41
C ARG A 215 15.12 4.17 9.67
N LEU A 216 14.28 4.46 8.66
CA LEU A 216 14.34 5.69 7.88
C LEU A 216 12.95 6.30 7.74
N GLN A 217 12.86 7.62 7.85
CA GLN A 217 11.65 8.38 7.59
C GLN A 217 11.90 9.38 6.48
N VAL A 218 11.07 9.35 5.44
CA VAL A 218 11.23 10.20 4.25
C VAL A 218 9.91 10.84 3.85
N HIS A 219 9.98 12.02 3.25
CA HIS A 219 8.81 12.72 2.75
C HIS A 219 8.37 12.27 1.36
N CYS A 220 9.25 11.59 0.64
CA CYS A 220 8.98 11.03 -0.68
C CYS A 220 10.14 10.12 -1.10
N LEU A 221 9.94 9.36 -2.16
CA LEU A 221 10.99 8.51 -2.75
C LEU A 221 12.28 9.27 -3.15
N ARG A 222 12.19 10.57 -3.45
CA ARG A 222 13.37 11.39 -3.77
C ARG A 222 14.36 11.46 -2.59
N SER A 223 13.83 11.54 -1.38
CA SER A 223 14.66 11.56 -0.16
C SER A 223 15.26 10.18 0.13
N LEU A 224 14.61 9.11 -0.32
CA LEU A 224 15.10 7.74 -0.15
C LEU A 224 16.39 7.48 -0.95
N ILE A 225 16.51 8.04 -2.17
CA ILE A 225 17.71 7.89 -3.01
C ILE A 225 18.91 8.56 -2.36
N ARG A 226 18.72 9.73 -1.75
CA ARG A 226 19.78 10.43 -1.01
C ARG A 226 20.24 9.64 0.21
N ALA A 227 19.36 8.79 0.76
CA ALA A 227 19.64 7.89 1.86
C ALA A 227 20.09 6.49 1.39
N GLN A 228 20.68 6.34 0.19
CA GLN A 228 21.21 5.05 -0.34
C GLN A 228 22.22 4.38 0.60
N HIS A 229 22.80 5.10 1.53
CA HIS A 229 23.58 4.57 2.66
C HIS A 229 22.70 4.03 3.80
N PHE A 230 21.49 3.57 3.48
CA PHE A 230 20.62 2.79 4.35
C PHE A 230 21.29 1.44 4.68
N ARG A 231 22.47 1.56 5.34
CA ARG A 231 23.32 0.47 5.82
C ARG A 231 22.70 -0.21 7.03
#